data_e242e946ea734736f7c93a6a6685df23
#
_entry.id   e242e946ea734736f7c93a6a6685df23
#
_cell.length_a   1.000
_cell.length_b   1.000
_cell.length_c   1.000
_cell.angle_alpha   90.00
_cell.angle_beta   90.00
_cell.angle_gamma   90.00
#
_symmetry.space_group_name_H-M   'P 1'
#
loop_
_entity.id
_entity.type
_entity.pdbx_description
1 polymer ?
#
loop_
_entity_poly.entity_id
_entity_poly.type
_entity_poly.pdbx_seq_one_letter_code
_entity_poly.pdbx_strand_id
1 'polypeptide(L)'
;MDELSARLGVPIDSAAVVRRLGPPLETELANWMPVEQVAKAADLYREIYPDIGVPVHTAMDGAHDAIAAVRAAGGRVIVVTGKNPRDAVSTVEALGLVVDEVVGSLFGAGKGSALARFGAAAYVGDHVADIDAARAGGAVSVAVATGPYTAEELRAHGADVALPDLTEFAGWYARWCRRDEVR
;
A
#
# COMPACT_ATOMS: atom_id res chain seq x y z
N MET A 1 14.10 10.48 1.20
CA MET A 1 14.45 11.40 0.10
C MET A 1 15.62 12.32 0.42
N ASP A 2 15.77 12.81 1.65
CA ASP A 2 16.84 13.76 2.02
C ASP A 2 18.25 13.23 1.72
N GLU A 3 18.53 11.96 2.07
CA GLU A 3 19.81 11.32 1.75
C GLU A 3 20.07 11.17 0.24
N LEU A 4 19.00 10.84 -0.53
CA LEU A 4 19.10 10.79 -1.98
C LEU A 4 19.41 12.16 -2.56
N SER A 5 18.70 13.20 -2.09
CA SER A 5 18.93 14.60 -2.46
C SER A 5 20.38 15.02 -2.20
N ALA A 6 20.91 14.69 -1.01
CA ALA A 6 22.28 14.99 -0.62
C ALA A 6 23.31 14.28 -1.53
N ARG A 7 23.14 12.99 -1.82
CA ARG A 7 24.05 12.21 -2.66
C ARG A 7 24.05 12.64 -4.13
N LEU A 8 22.88 13.04 -4.63
CA LEU A 8 22.75 13.48 -6.03
C LEU A 8 23.09 14.95 -6.25
N GLY A 9 23.11 15.77 -5.19
CA GLY A 9 23.19 17.22 -5.29
C GLY A 9 21.97 17.85 -5.97
N VAL A 10 20.82 17.16 -5.97
CA VAL A 10 19.55 17.61 -6.55
C VAL A 10 18.58 17.94 -5.42
N PRO A 11 18.03 19.17 -5.35
CA PRO A 11 17.09 19.53 -4.31
C PRO A 11 15.76 18.79 -4.51
N ILE A 12 15.43 17.86 -3.59
CA ILE A 12 14.18 17.11 -3.55
C ILE A 12 13.43 17.53 -2.28
N ASP A 13 12.25 18.11 -2.42
CA ASP A 13 11.38 18.43 -1.27
C ASP A 13 10.69 17.16 -0.77
N SER A 14 11.23 16.56 0.29
CA SER A 14 10.70 15.33 0.90
C SER A 14 9.26 15.49 1.38
N ALA A 15 8.85 16.69 1.86
CA ALA A 15 7.47 16.93 2.26
C ALA A 15 6.52 16.94 1.06
N ALA A 16 6.95 17.49 -0.08
CA ALA A 16 6.18 17.41 -1.31
C ALA A 16 6.06 15.97 -1.84
N VAL A 17 7.14 15.17 -1.73
CA VAL A 17 7.10 13.73 -2.08
C VAL A 17 6.09 13.00 -1.22
N VAL A 18 6.09 13.21 0.09
CA VAL A 18 5.14 12.55 1.02
C VAL A 18 3.69 12.88 0.64
N ARG A 19 3.39 14.12 0.26
CA ARG A 19 2.02 14.50 -0.18
C ARG A 19 1.57 13.84 -1.47
N ARG A 20 2.50 13.31 -2.27
CA ARG A 20 2.23 12.66 -3.56
C ARG A 20 2.46 11.15 -3.54
N LEU A 21 2.62 10.54 -2.36
CA LEU A 21 2.81 9.09 -2.26
C LEU A 21 1.68 8.32 -2.98
N GLY A 22 2.08 7.25 -3.68
CA GLY A 22 1.17 6.40 -4.46
C GLY A 22 1.78 5.99 -5.80
N PRO A 23 2.21 6.92 -6.69
CA PRO A 23 2.86 6.60 -7.95
C PRO A 23 4.18 5.83 -7.77
N PRO A 24 4.66 5.15 -8.83
CA PRO A 24 6.00 4.55 -8.86
C PRO A 24 7.11 5.56 -8.57
N LEU A 25 8.21 5.09 -7.98
CA LEU A 25 9.37 5.92 -7.62
C LEU A 25 9.89 6.74 -8.80
N GLU A 26 9.99 6.13 -9.98
CA GLU A 26 10.49 6.77 -11.20
C GLU A 26 9.59 7.94 -11.63
N THR A 27 8.29 7.78 -11.48
CA THR A 27 7.31 8.86 -11.75
C THR A 27 7.49 10.03 -10.80
N GLU A 28 7.74 9.76 -9.53
CA GLU A 28 8.01 10.80 -8.54
C GLU A 28 9.35 11.49 -8.80
N LEU A 29 10.41 10.74 -9.10
CA LEU A 29 11.73 11.30 -9.38
C LEU A 29 11.76 12.19 -10.63
N ALA A 30 10.94 11.88 -11.65
CA ALA A 30 10.82 12.69 -12.85
C ALA A 30 10.30 14.12 -12.59
N ASN A 31 9.72 14.40 -11.41
CA ASN A 31 9.35 15.76 -11.00
C ASN A 31 10.56 16.61 -10.55
N TRP A 32 11.71 15.98 -10.29
CA TRP A 32 12.87 16.62 -9.66
C TRP A 32 14.10 16.67 -10.55
N MET A 33 14.16 15.84 -11.57
CA MET A 33 15.34 15.70 -12.42
C MET A 33 14.98 15.32 -13.86
N PRO A 34 15.91 15.54 -14.84
CA PRO A 34 15.74 15.10 -16.20
C PRO A 34 15.54 13.58 -16.29
N VAL A 35 14.74 13.14 -17.27
CA VAL A 35 14.33 11.73 -17.44
C VAL A 35 15.52 10.76 -17.57
N GLU A 36 16.60 11.21 -18.18
CA GLU A 36 17.84 10.42 -18.35
C GLU A 36 18.57 10.13 -17.02
N GLN A 37 18.29 10.88 -15.96
CA GLN A 37 18.87 10.70 -14.64
C GLN A 37 18.00 9.83 -13.72
N VAL A 38 16.72 9.69 -14.04
CA VAL A 38 15.72 9.04 -13.18
C VAL A 38 16.10 7.60 -12.85
N ALA A 39 16.51 6.80 -13.83
CA ALA A 39 16.86 5.40 -13.61
C ALA A 39 18.01 5.26 -12.62
N LYS A 40 19.08 6.04 -12.79
CA LYS A 40 20.23 6.03 -11.89
C LYS A 40 19.87 6.49 -10.48
N ALA A 41 19.02 7.50 -10.36
CA ALA A 41 18.52 8.00 -9.06
C ALA A 41 17.64 6.96 -8.37
N ALA A 42 16.80 6.25 -9.11
CA ALA A 42 15.98 5.18 -8.58
C ALA A 42 16.82 4.00 -8.08
N ASP A 43 17.88 3.62 -8.80
CA ASP A 43 18.80 2.57 -8.36
C ASP A 43 19.54 2.98 -7.08
N LEU A 44 20.04 4.21 -7.00
CA LEU A 44 20.66 4.73 -5.79
C LEU A 44 19.66 4.77 -4.61
N TYR A 45 18.41 5.19 -4.84
CA TYR A 45 17.38 5.13 -3.81
C TYR A 45 17.19 3.71 -3.27
N ARG A 46 17.10 2.71 -4.16
CA ARG A 46 16.95 1.30 -3.77
C ARG A 46 18.17 0.73 -3.05
N GLU A 47 19.35 1.27 -3.35
CA GLU A 47 20.58 0.90 -2.63
C GLU A 47 20.57 1.38 -1.18
N ILE A 48 20.16 2.64 -0.95
CA ILE A 48 20.19 3.25 0.38
C ILE A 48 18.94 2.94 1.22
N TYR A 49 17.84 2.58 0.59
CA TYR A 49 16.54 2.40 1.25
C TYR A 49 16.53 1.37 2.37
N PRO A 50 17.17 0.19 2.26
CA PRO A 50 17.22 -0.80 3.33
C PRO A 50 17.82 -0.27 4.63
N ASP A 51 18.84 0.56 4.53
CA ASP A 51 19.57 1.06 5.69
C ASP A 51 18.94 2.31 6.32
N ILE A 52 18.22 3.11 5.53
CA ILE A 52 17.72 4.41 5.97
C ILE A 52 16.19 4.44 6.02
N GLY A 53 15.53 3.85 5.06
CA GLY A 53 14.07 3.86 4.93
C GLY A 53 13.40 2.80 5.79
N VAL A 54 13.88 1.55 5.71
CA VAL A 54 13.24 0.43 6.43
C VAL A 54 13.25 0.63 7.95
N PRO A 55 14.35 1.04 8.62
CA PRO A 55 14.40 1.14 10.08
C PRO A 55 13.47 2.20 10.68
N VAL A 56 13.00 3.17 9.88
CA VAL A 56 12.13 4.25 10.38
C VAL A 56 10.65 3.98 10.15
N HIS A 57 10.30 2.87 9.51
CA HIS A 57 8.90 2.49 9.35
C HIS A 57 8.30 1.99 10.66
N THR A 58 7.04 2.34 10.86
CA THR A 58 6.19 1.78 11.92
C THR A 58 4.94 1.19 11.27
N ALA A 59 4.42 0.12 11.85
CA ALA A 59 3.14 -0.41 11.40
C ALA A 59 2.03 0.60 11.72
N MET A 60 1.07 0.73 10.81
CA MET A 60 -0.13 1.53 11.08
C MET A 60 -0.91 0.92 12.24
N ASP A 61 -1.51 1.77 13.06
CA ASP A 61 -2.36 1.34 14.16
C ASP A 61 -3.45 0.38 13.65
N GLY A 62 -3.61 -0.76 14.31
CA GLY A 62 -4.55 -1.81 13.90
C GLY A 62 -4.05 -2.77 12.81
N ALA A 63 -2.86 -2.57 12.21
CA ALA A 63 -2.39 -3.43 11.12
C ALA A 63 -2.19 -4.89 11.56
N HIS A 64 -1.56 -5.12 12.71
CA HIS A 64 -1.38 -6.47 13.26
C HIS A 64 -2.72 -7.14 13.60
N ASP A 65 -3.64 -6.39 14.20
CA ASP A 65 -4.96 -6.89 14.58
C ASP A 65 -5.82 -7.22 13.34
N ALA A 66 -5.71 -6.41 12.29
CA ALA A 66 -6.39 -6.67 11.01
C ALA A 66 -5.89 -7.99 10.39
N ILE A 67 -4.57 -8.20 10.33
CA ILE A 67 -3.96 -9.44 9.83
C ILE A 67 -4.38 -10.63 10.71
N ALA A 68 -4.31 -10.48 12.02
CA ALA A 68 -4.68 -11.53 12.96
C ALA A 68 -6.15 -11.93 12.81
N ALA A 69 -7.06 -10.98 12.61
CA ALA A 69 -8.48 -11.24 12.40
C ALA A 69 -8.74 -12.08 11.13
N VAL A 70 -8.07 -11.75 10.02
CA VAL A 70 -8.17 -12.53 8.77
C VAL A 70 -7.66 -13.95 8.97
N ARG A 71 -6.49 -14.11 9.58
CA ARG A 71 -5.87 -15.43 9.82
C ARG A 71 -6.68 -16.29 10.79
N ALA A 72 -7.25 -15.70 11.84
CA ALA A 72 -8.11 -16.39 12.79
C ALA A 72 -9.39 -16.97 12.14
N ALA A 73 -9.87 -16.32 11.07
CA ALA A 73 -10.99 -16.80 10.25
C ALA A 73 -10.54 -17.79 9.13
N GLY A 74 -9.26 -18.23 9.12
CA GLY A 74 -8.74 -19.13 8.09
C GLY A 74 -8.42 -18.46 6.76
N GLY A 75 -8.46 -17.13 6.70
CA GLY A 75 -8.13 -16.35 5.51
C GLY A 75 -6.63 -16.24 5.28
N ARG A 76 -6.25 -15.89 4.04
CA ARG A 76 -4.88 -15.56 3.63
C ARG A 76 -4.72 -14.05 3.52
N VAL A 77 -3.53 -13.56 3.83
CA VAL A 77 -3.17 -12.14 3.74
C VAL A 77 -2.06 -11.95 2.71
N ILE A 78 -2.32 -11.11 1.72
CA ILE A 78 -1.39 -10.82 0.62
C ILE A 78 -1.17 -9.30 0.58
N VAL A 79 0.10 -8.89 0.51
CA VAL A 79 0.47 -7.50 0.28
C VAL A 79 0.66 -7.25 -1.21
N VAL A 80 -0.07 -6.26 -1.76
CA VAL A 80 0.06 -5.81 -3.15
C VAL A 80 0.45 -4.34 -3.15
N THR A 81 1.65 -4.01 -3.65
CA THR A 81 2.23 -2.68 -3.48
C THR A 81 2.98 -2.18 -4.72
N GLY A 82 3.05 -0.85 -4.87
CA GLY A 82 3.91 -0.18 -5.86
C GLY A 82 5.40 -0.22 -5.53
N LYS A 83 5.76 -0.53 -4.26
CA LYS A 83 7.15 -0.68 -3.83
C LYS A 83 7.82 -1.84 -4.59
N ASN A 84 9.11 -1.73 -4.92
CA ASN A 84 9.83 -2.86 -5.53
C ASN A 84 9.80 -4.10 -4.61
N PRO A 85 9.87 -5.33 -5.17
CA PRO A 85 9.66 -6.56 -4.41
C PRO A 85 10.62 -6.71 -3.22
N ARG A 86 11.91 -6.42 -3.40
CA ARG A 86 12.93 -6.55 -2.34
C ARG A 86 12.59 -5.64 -1.16
N ASP A 87 12.35 -4.36 -1.43
CA ASP A 87 12.08 -3.37 -0.39
C ASP A 87 10.70 -3.59 0.26
N ALA A 88 9.73 -4.13 -0.48
CA ALA A 88 8.44 -4.53 0.05
C ALA A 88 8.58 -5.68 1.07
N VAL A 89 9.32 -6.73 0.73
CA VAL A 89 9.61 -7.85 1.62
C VAL A 89 10.34 -7.38 2.86
N SER A 90 11.44 -6.63 2.70
CA SER A 90 12.22 -6.11 3.83
C SER A 90 11.38 -5.22 4.76
N THR A 91 10.46 -4.42 4.20
CA THR A 91 9.55 -3.60 5.01
C THR A 91 8.56 -4.46 5.79
N VAL A 92 7.92 -5.45 5.15
CA VAL A 92 6.97 -6.37 5.79
C VAL A 92 7.63 -7.14 6.94
N GLU A 93 8.86 -7.64 6.71
CA GLU A 93 9.65 -8.34 7.72
C GLU A 93 10.03 -7.43 8.90
N ALA A 94 10.53 -6.23 8.62
CA ALA A 94 10.92 -5.25 9.66
C ALA A 94 9.73 -4.82 10.52
N LEU A 95 8.52 -4.76 9.94
CA LEU A 95 7.29 -4.46 10.65
C LEU A 95 6.69 -5.67 11.38
N GLY A 96 7.25 -6.87 11.23
CA GLY A 96 6.75 -8.09 11.83
C GLY A 96 5.34 -8.49 11.34
N LEU A 97 4.97 -8.11 10.12
CA LEU A 97 3.66 -8.42 9.55
C LEU A 97 3.65 -9.87 9.03
N VAL A 98 2.74 -10.70 9.56
CA VAL A 98 2.63 -12.12 9.20
C VAL A 98 1.72 -12.28 7.99
N VAL A 99 2.29 -12.20 6.79
CA VAL A 99 1.57 -12.32 5.52
C VAL A 99 1.97 -13.57 4.75
N ASP A 100 1.12 -14.01 3.83
CA ASP A 100 1.34 -15.23 3.05
C ASP A 100 2.12 -14.96 1.76
N GLU A 101 2.01 -13.74 1.20
CA GLU A 101 2.72 -13.35 -0.01
C GLU A 101 2.88 -11.82 -0.10
N VAL A 102 3.95 -11.38 -0.76
CA VAL A 102 4.22 -9.96 -1.05
C VAL A 102 4.44 -9.81 -2.56
N VAL A 103 3.61 -8.99 -3.20
CA VAL A 103 3.69 -8.70 -4.64
C VAL A 103 4.01 -7.22 -4.83
N GLY A 104 5.21 -6.93 -5.25
CA GLY A 104 5.71 -5.57 -5.47
C GLY A 104 5.59 -5.10 -6.92
N SER A 105 6.00 -3.87 -7.16
CA SER A 105 6.05 -3.20 -8.48
C SER A 105 4.68 -3.13 -9.18
N LEU A 106 3.59 -3.07 -8.45
CA LEU A 106 2.24 -3.00 -8.99
C LEU A 106 1.56 -1.67 -8.63
N PHE A 107 1.04 -0.98 -9.64
CA PHE A 107 0.28 0.25 -9.49
C PHE A 107 -0.97 0.24 -10.38
N GLY A 108 -2.04 0.93 -9.95
CA GLY A 108 -3.28 1.05 -10.72
C GLY A 108 -3.84 -0.30 -11.16
N ALA A 109 -4.08 -0.47 -12.48
CA ALA A 109 -4.66 -1.69 -13.07
C ALA A 109 -3.85 -2.96 -12.79
N GLY A 110 -2.52 -2.85 -12.61
CA GLY A 110 -1.68 -3.99 -12.25
C GLY A 110 -2.04 -4.61 -10.90
N LYS A 111 -2.47 -3.79 -9.93
CA LYS A 111 -2.98 -4.29 -8.65
C LYS A 111 -4.27 -5.10 -8.85
N GLY A 112 -5.21 -4.63 -9.66
CA GLY A 112 -6.45 -5.35 -9.95
C GLY A 112 -6.20 -6.73 -10.56
N SER A 113 -5.25 -6.85 -11.49
CA SER A 113 -4.86 -8.14 -12.07
C SER A 113 -4.28 -9.10 -11.02
N ALA A 114 -3.49 -8.61 -10.08
CA ALA A 114 -2.97 -9.42 -8.98
C ALA A 114 -4.11 -9.88 -8.05
N LEU A 115 -5.02 -8.98 -7.68
CA LEU A 115 -6.19 -9.31 -6.85
C LEU A 115 -7.03 -10.42 -7.48
N ALA A 116 -7.33 -10.33 -8.78
CA ALA A 116 -8.06 -11.36 -9.53
C ALA A 116 -7.30 -12.70 -9.53
N ARG A 117 -5.98 -12.67 -9.78
CA ARG A 117 -5.12 -13.88 -9.77
C ARG A 117 -5.15 -14.62 -8.44
N PHE A 118 -5.19 -13.89 -7.33
CA PHE A 118 -5.25 -14.50 -6.00
C PHE A 118 -6.66 -14.81 -5.51
N GLY A 119 -7.69 -14.43 -6.26
CA GLY A 119 -9.07 -14.54 -5.83
C GLY A 119 -9.35 -13.74 -4.56
N ALA A 120 -8.80 -12.53 -4.48
CA ALA A 120 -8.93 -11.68 -3.31
C ALA A 120 -10.39 -11.35 -3.04
N ALA A 121 -10.89 -11.70 -1.87
CA ALA A 121 -12.27 -11.40 -1.47
C ALA A 121 -12.47 -9.93 -1.07
N ALA A 122 -11.43 -9.32 -0.48
CA ALA A 122 -11.40 -7.90 -0.16
C ALA A 122 -10.01 -7.32 -0.41
N TYR A 123 -9.95 -6.03 -0.71
CA TYR A 123 -8.70 -5.27 -0.84
C TYR A 123 -8.76 -4.01 0.03
N VAL A 124 -7.76 -3.85 0.89
CA VAL A 124 -7.65 -2.72 1.83
C VAL A 124 -6.62 -1.72 1.30
N GLY A 125 -6.99 -0.45 1.22
CA GLY A 125 -6.09 0.61 0.76
C GLY A 125 -6.57 1.99 1.17
N ASP A 126 -5.73 3.00 0.99
CA ASP A 126 -5.98 4.38 1.44
C ASP A 126 -6.11 5.38 0.28
N HIS A 127 -6.08 4.89 -0.94
CA HIS A 127 -6.09 5.71 -2.15
C HIS A 127 -7.25 5.33 -3.08
N VAL A 128 -7.78 6.30 -3.82
CA VAL A 128 -8.86 6.06 -4.82
C VAL A 128 -8.45 5.01 -5.87
N ALA A 129 -7.17 4.95 -6.24
CA ALA A 129 -6.66 3.90 -7.15
C ALA A 129 -6.75 2.48 -6.55
N ASP A 130 -6.81 2.33 -5.23
CA ASP A 130 -7.00 1.03 -4.58
C ASP A 130 -8.46 0.57 -4.68
N ILE A 131 -9.41 1.52 -4.64
CA ILE A 131 -10.83 1.24 -4.89
C ILE A 131 -11.02 0.76 -6.33
N ASP A 132 -10.39 1.45 -7.30
CA ASP A 132 -10.45 1.04 -8.70
C ASP A 132 -9.79 -0.33 -8.93
N ALA A 133 -8.66 -0.59 -8.26
CA ALA A 133 -8.00 -1.89 -8.32
C ALA A 133 -8.88 -3.01 -7.71
N ALA A 134 -9.51 -2.78 -6.56
CA ALA A 134 -10.45 -3.73 -5.96
C ALA A 134 -11.59 -4.06 -6.91
N ARG A 135 -12.22 -3.04 -7.48
CA ARG A 135 -13.31 -3.19 -8.48
C ARG A 135 -12.84 -3.98 -9.70
N ALA A 136 -11.68 -3.66 -10.26
CA ALA A 136 -11.11 -4.36 -11.41
C ALA A 136 -10.75 -5.82 -11.10
N GLY A 137 -10.35 -6.11 -9.85
CA GLY A 137 -10.03 -7.45 -9.36
C GLY A 137 -11.22 -8.27 -8.88
N GLY A 138 -12.43 -7.68 -8.83
CA GLY A 138 -13.63 -8.33 -8.32
C GLY A 138 -13.65 -8.49 -6.79
N ALA A 139 -12.85 -7.70 -6.07
CA ALA A 139 -12.75 -7.71 -4.62
C ALA A 139 -13.60 -6.59 -4.00
N VAL A 140 -14.05 -6.80 -2.76
CA VAL A 140 -14.66 -5.73 -1.95
C VAL A 140 -13.61 -4.68 -1.63
N SER A 141 -13.88 -3.42 -1.95
CA SER A 141 -13.02 -2.29 -1.63
C SER A 141 -13.23 -1.82 -0.18
N VAL A 142 -12.22 -2.00 0.66
CA VAL A 142 -12.21 -1.51 2.05
C VAL A 142 -11.22 -0.35 2.14
N ALA A 143 -11.72 0.85 2.00
CA ALA A 143 -10.88 2.05 2.07
C ALA A 143 -10.64 2.46 3.53
N VAL A 144 -9.41 2.88 3.85
CA VAL A 144 -9.02 3.44 5.15
C VAL A 144 -8.54 4.89 4.98
N ALA A 145 -9.05 5.81 5.80
CA ALA A 145 -8.77 7.24 5.66
C ALA A 145 -7.44 7.64 6.36
N THR A 146 -6.41 6.82 6.16
CA THR A 146 -5.06 7.05 6.69
C THR A 146 -4.11 7.69 5.68
N GLY A 147 -4.53 7.79 4.42
CA GLY A 147 -3.82 8.38 3.32
C GLY A 147 -4.26 9.82 3.01
N PRO A 148 -4.16 10.25 1.75
CA PRO A 148 -4.44 11.63 1.36
C PRO A 148 -5.94 11.96 1.27
N TYR A 149 -6.83 10.97 1.37
CA TYR A 149 -8.28 11.12 1.20
C TYR A 149 -9.03 10.90 2.50
N THR A 150 -10.08 11.69 2.72
CA THR A 150 -11.04 11.50 3.80
C THR A 150 -11.94 10.30 3.54
N ALA A 151 -12.55 9.75 4.58
CA ALA A 151 -13.52 8.66 4.45
C ALA A 151 -14.74 9.06 3.57
N GLU A 152 -15.11 10.34 3.55
CA GLU A 152 -16.20 10.84 2.71
C GLU A 152 -15.80 10.84 1.23
N GLU A 153 -14.60 11.31 0.90
CA GLU A 153 -14.07 11.29 -0.46
C GLU A 153 -13.91 9.87 -0.98
N LEU A 154 -13.42 8.95 -0.15
CA LEU A 154 -13.28 7.54 -0.50
C LEU A 154 -14.65 6.88 -0.78
N ARG A 155 -15.69 7.19 0.03
CA ARG A 155 -17.08 6.75 -0.23
C ARG A 155 -17.63 7.36 -1.51
N ALA A 156 -17.41 8.64 -1.73
CA ALA A 156 -17.86 9.34 -2.94
C ALA A 156 -17.21 8.76 -4.21
N HIS A 157 -15.97 8.27 -4.13
CA HIS A 157 -15.31 7.55 -5.22
C HIS A 157 -15.85 6.14 -5.45
N GLY A 158 -16.62 5.60 -4.51
CA GLY A 158 -17.30 4.32 -4.61
C GLY A 158 -16.63 3.18 -3.86
N ALA A 159 -15.98 3.45 -2.74
CA ALA A 159 -15.56 2.41 -1.81
C ALA A 159 -16.78 1.68 -1.24
N ASP A 160 -16.73 0.33 -1.23
CA ASP A 160 -17.81 -0.48 -0.63
C ASP A 160 -17.87 -0.26 0.89
N VAL A 161 -16.69 -0.04 1.48
CA VAL A 161 -16.50 0.27 2.89
C VAL A 161 -15.47 1.38 3.03
N ALA A 162 -15.70 2.35 3.91
CA ALA A 162 -14.69 3.34 4.27
C ALA A 162 -14.61 3.45 5.79
N LEU A 163 -13.46 3.09 6.33
CA LEU A 163 -13.11 3.11 7.73
C LEU A 163 -12.20 4.32 8.03
N PRO A 164 -12.22 4.88 9.25
CA PRO A 164 -11.30 5.94 9.62
C PRO A 164 -9.85 5.46 9.60
N ASP A 165 -9.60 4.23 10.07
CA ASP A 165 -8.29 3.57 10.12
C ASP A 165 -8.42 2.05 10.23
N LEU A 166 -7.28 1.34 10.38
CA LEU A 166 -7.27 -0.13 10.49
C LEU A 166 -7.74 -0.66 11.85
N THR A 167 -7.87 0.17 12.89
CA THR A 167 -8.33 -0.28 14.21
C THR A 167 -9.79 -0.78 14.15
N GLU A 168 -10.58 -0.25 13.21
CA GLU A 168 -11.97 -0.69 12.99
C GLU A 168 -12.10 -1.92 12.08
N PHE A 169 -10.99 -2.32 11.40
CA PHE A 169 -11.04 -3.39 10.40
C PHE A 169 -11.47 -4.74 11.00
N ALA A 170 -10.88 -5.17 12.11
CA ALA A 170 -11.20 -6.46 12.72
C ALA A 170 -12.69 -6.60 13.06
N GLY A 171 -13.28 -5.54 13.60
CA GLY A 171 -14.72 -5.49 13.91
C GLY A 171 -15.60 -5.53 12.66
N TRP A 172 -15.20 -4.82 11.60
CA TRP A 172 -15.87 -4.89 10.31
C TRP A 172 -15.78 -6.29 9.69
N TYR A 173 -14.57 -6.85 9.64
CA TYR A 173 -14.28 -8.15 9.03
C TYR A 173 -15.08 -9.30 9.69
N ALA A 174 -15.14 -9.30 11.02
CA ALA A 174 -15.93 -10.28 11.76
C ALA A 174 -17.44 -10.20 11.44
N ARG A 175 -17.99 -9.01 11.18
CA ARG A 175 -19.38 -8.84 10.74
C ARG A 175 -19.57 -9.27 9.29
N TRP A 176 -18.58 -9.03 8.45
CA TRP A 176 -18.61 -9.38 7.03
C TRP A 176 -18.60 -10.90 6.84
N CYS A 177 -17.70 -11.63 7.50
CA CYS A 177 -17.65 -13.10 7.45
C CYS A 177 -19.00 -13.75 7.85
N ARG A 178 -19.64 -13.25 8.92
CA ARG A 178 -20.96 -13.79 9.35
C ARG A 178 -22.09 -13.61 8.33
N ARG A 179 -21.99 -12.65 7.43
CA ARG A 179 -23.01 -12.46 6.37
C ARG A 179 -22.89 -13.48 5.25
N ASP A 180 -21.68 -13.96 4.99
CA ASP A 180 -21.42 -14.95 3.94
C ASP A 180 -21.73 -16.38 4.39
N GLU A 181 -21.70 -16.66 5.71
CA GLU A 181 -22.12 -17.96 6.26
C GLU A 181 -23.65 -18.19 6.19
N VAL A 182 -24.44 -17.15 5.94
CA VAL A 182 -25.93 -17.22 5.88
C VAL A 182 -26.43 -17.29 4.43
N ARG A 183 -25.55 -17.27 3.42
CA ARG A 183 -25.91 -17.41 1.99
C ARG A 183 -25.57 -18.79 1.46
#